data_a02a153d84dd6fc418293e5738c80e51
#
_entry.id   a02a153d84dd6fc418293e5738c80e51
#
_cell.length_a   1.000
_cell.length_b   1.000
_cell.length_c   1.000
_cell.angle_alpha   90.00
_cell.angle_beta   90.00
_cell.angle_gamma   90.00
#
_symmetry.space_group_name_H-M   'P 1'
#
loop_
_entity.id
_entity.type
_entity.pdbx_description
1 polymer ?
#
loop_
_entity_poly.entity_id
_entity_poly.type
_entity_poly.pdbx_seq_one_letter_code
_entity_poly.pdbx_strand_id
1 'polypeptide(L)'
;MTDIADLSAVDLAAAIRAKTVSPVEAVAAALARIEEKAALNAFMAVCAERAHAEAEAAEAQVMRGEPLGALHGIPFSVKDLTNTEGVATTQGSALFADNVPQADAVAVARARGAGAILIGKTTTPEFGHKPFTEGPFFGRTLNPASHDHTCGGSSGGAAVAVAAGMGQLALGTDGGGSIRIPAACCGVVGLKATLGAIPNLQAPDLFGANSFVGPMARDVADTALMFETLAGPDRRDPYGQAPAFPERRLGASEKPRIGFLLRCGNILDPDVETAVVAAMKQAEALGWIVEPIELDLVSLEPHFLVFLRSLLLARLGSHAGRAPEKLDPSLLATIEAGRGYSAADLCQAQFARTDCFAKVQDILARFDLIASPTLSAPALPVGLDPLGEIEIAGQPAGTIRGAWYPYTFPFNLTGHPALSMPCGRNPAGLPIGLQLVAGWHADRYLLDIAARLQSALAG
;
A
#
# COMPACT_ATOMS: atom_id res chain seq x y z
N MET A 1 4.45 -31.22 -4.42
CA MET A 1 5.39 -30.21 -3.86
C MET A 1 4.75 -28.87 -4.08
N THR A 2 4.71 -28.02 -3.07
CA THR A 2 4.22 -26.64 -3.23
C THR A 2 5.14 -25.90 -4.22
N ASP A 3 4.56 -25.13 -5.15
CA ASP A 3 5.34 -24.29 -6.08
C ASP A 3 6.13 -23.26 -5.26
N ILE A 4 7.41 -23.06 -5.61
CA ILE A 4 8.28 -22.09 -4.92
C ILE A 4 7.69 -20.68 -4.98
N ALA A 5 7.03 -20.32 -6.07
CA ALA A 5 6.35 -19.02 -6.24
C ALA A 5 5.19 -18.83 -5.24
N ASP A 6 4.62 -19.90 -4.70
CA ASP A 6 3.51 -19.86 -3.75
C ASP A 6 3.97 -19.90 -2.28
N LEU A 7 5.27 -20.15 -2.00
CA LEU A 7 5.80 -20.03 -0.65
C LEU A 7 5.68 -18.60 -0.12
N SER A 8 5.43 -18.46 1.18
CA SER A 8 5.55 -17.15 1.85
C SER A 8 7.02 -16.68 1.83
N ALA A 9 7.26 -15.38 2.02
CA ALA A 9 8.63 -14.87 2.12
C ALA A 9 9.34 -15.45 3.36
N VAL A 10 8.60 -15.64 4.45
CA VAL A 10 9.11 -16.26 5.68
C VAL A 10 9.55 -17.69 5.43
N ASP A 11 8.70 -18.51 4.79
CA ASP A 11 9.02 -19.91 4.49
C ASP A 11 10.14 -20.02 3.46
N LEU A 12 10.14 -19.18 2.43
CA LEU A 12 11.20 -19.13 1.43
C LEU A 12 12.54 -18.74 2.05
N ALA A 13 12.56 -17.74 2.95
CA ALA A 13 13.77 -17.36 3.69
C ALA A 13 14.31 -18.54 4.54
N ALA A 14 13.41 -19.29 5.19
CA ALA A 14 13.77 -20.48 5.95
C ALA A 14 14.32 -21.59 5.03
N ALA A 15 13.69 -21.86 3.91
CA ALA A 15 14.11 -22.85 2.93
C ALA A 15 15.48 -22.53 2.31
N ILE A 16 15.75 -21.26 2.01
CA ILE A 16 17.05 -20.79 1.50
C ILE A 16 18.15 -21.00 2.56
N ARG A 17 17.89 -20.65 3.82
CA ARG A 17 18.85 -20.88 4.91
C ARG A 17 19.13 -22.37 5.16
N ALA A 18 18.08 -23.20 5.01
CA ALA A 18 18.19 -24.65 5.11
C ALA A 18 18.80 -25.30 3.85
N LYS A 19 19.07 -24.53 2.79
CA LYS A 19 19.59 -25.01 1.50
C LYS A 19 18.65 -26.01 0.81
N THR A 20 17.34 -25.94 1.05
CA THR A 20 16.32 -26.77 0.40
C THR A 20 15.73 -26.11 -0.84
N VAL A 21 15.87 -24.78 -0.95
CA VAL A 21 15.59 -23.98 -2.14
C VAL A 21 16.75 -23.03 -2.35
N SER A 22 17.20 -22.83 -3.58
CA SER A 22 18.24 -21.84 -3.87
C SER A 22 17.66 -20.47 -4.22
N PRO A 23 18.39 -19.36 -4.02
CA PRO A 23 18.02 -18.06 -4.55
C PRO A 23 17.78 -18.07 -6.06
N VAL A 24 18.54 -18.87 -6.82
CA VAL A 24 18.38 -19.01 -8.27
C VAL A 24 17.03 -19.65 -8.62
N GLU A 25 16.64 -20.72 -7.92
CA GLU A 25 15.32 -21.34 -8.10
C GLU A 25 14.18 -20.40 -7.71
N ALA A 26 14.33 -19.62 -6.63
CA ALA A 26 13.33 -18.65 -6.18
C ALA A 26 13.10 -17.55 -7.22
N VAL A 27 14.17 -16.96 -7.77
CA VAL A 27 14.08 -15.93 -8.81
C VAL A 27 13.54 -16.52 -10.11
N ALA A 28 14.00 -17.70 -10.52
CA ALA A 28 13.50 -18.37 -11.73
C ALA A 28 11.99 -18.64 -11.64
N ALA A 29 11.48 -19.10 -10.48
CA ALA A 29 10.06 -19.32 -10.27
C ALA A 29 9.25 -18.02 -10.35
N ALA A 30 9.75 -16.92 -9.76
CA ALA A 30 9.10 -15.62 -9.84
C ALA A 30 9.05 -15.07 -11.27
N LEU A 31 10.15 -15.15 -12.02
CA LEU A 31 10.22 -14.70 -13.41
C LEU A 31 9.34 -15.55 -14.34
N ALA A 32 9.31 -16.88 -14.17
CA ALA A 32 8.42 -17.76 -14.91
C ALA A 32 6.93 -17.41 -14.65
N ARG A 33 6.57 -17.09 -13.40
CA ARG A 33 5.23 -16.66 -13.05
C ARG A 33 4.87 -15.29 -13.67
N ILE A 34 5.82 -14.37 -13.82
CA ILE A 34 5.64 -13.09 -14.54
C ILE A 34 5.33 -13.35 -16.02
N GLU A 35 6.04 -14.26 -16.65
CA GLU A 35 5.80 -14.66 -18.05
C GLU A 35 4.43 -15.34 -18.22
N GLU A 36 4.12 -16.34 -17.40
CA GLU A 36 2.86 -17.06 -17.41
C GLU A 36 1.65 -16.13 -17.30
N LYS A 37 1.74 -15.13 -16.43
CA LYS A 37 0.67 -14.18 -16.12
C LYS A 37 0.87 -12.80 -16.72
N ALA A 38 1.64 -12.67 -17.80
CA ALA A 38 1.95 -11.40 -18.45
C ALA A 38 0.71 -10.59 -18.83
N ALA A 39 -0.41 -11.26 -19.14
CA ALA A 39 -1.70 -10.63 -19.45
C ALA A 39 -2.24 -9.74 -18.31
N LEU A 40 -1.85 -9.97 -17.06
CA LEU A 40 -2.24 -9.12 -15.93
C LEU A 40 -1.59 -7.73 -15.97
N ASN A 41 -0.57 -7.53 -16.78
CA ASN A 41 0.12 -6.25 -16.99
C ASN A 41 0.54 -5.56 -15.66
N ALA A 42 1.20 -6.33 -14.77
CA ALA A 42 1.59 -5.86 -13.46
C ALA A 42 2.95 -5.13 -13.42
N PHE A 43 3.76 -5.24 -14.48
CA PHE A 43 5.12 -4.71 -14.52
C PHE A 43 5.30 -3.65 -15.60
N MET A 44 5.96 -2.53 -15.26
CA MET A 44 6.48 -1.54 -16.18
C MET A 44 7.80 -2.00 -16.80
N ALA A 45 8.63 -2.68 -16.00
CA ALA A 45 9.91 -3.23 -16.42
C ALA A 45 10.22 -4.49 -15.60
N VAL A 46 10.73 -5.53 -16.25
CA VAL A 46 11.25 -6.75 -15.62
C VAL A 46 12.77 -6.74 -15.71
N CYS A 47 13.45 -7.02 -14.58
CA CYS A 47 14.90 -6.96 -14.44
C CYS A 47 15.54 -8.35 -14.51
N ALA A 48 15.14 -9.21 -15.45
CA ALA A 48 15.48 -10.64 -15.48
C ALA A 48 16.98 -10.91 -15.43
N GLU A 49 17.80 -10.31 -16.30
CA GLU A 49 19.24 -10.53 -16.34
C GLU A 49 19.93 -10.14 -15.02
N ARG A 50 19.57 -8.99 -14.48
CA ARG A 50 20.07 -8.50 -13.19
C ARG A 50 19.65 -9.42 -12.05
N ALA A 51 18.39 -9.84 -12.02
CA ALA A 51 17.85 -10.71 -10.98
C ALA A 51 18.55 -12.08 -10.98
N HIS A 52 18.83 -12.64 -12.14
CA HIS A 52 19.62 -13.89 -12.24
C HIS A 52 21.04 -13.72 -11.69
N ALA A 53 21.76 -12.67 -12.09
CA ALA A 53 23.12 -12.42 -11.61
C ALA A 53 23.16 -12.17 -10.09
N GLU A 54 22.17 -11.40 -9.54
CA GLU A 54 22.06 -11.18 -8.09
C GLU A 54 21.70 -12.51 -7.36
N ALA A 55 20.89 -13.39 -7.97
CA ALA A 55 20.54 -14.69 -7.41
C ALA A 55 21.72 -15.65 -7.34
N GLU A 56 22.54 -15.73 -8.40
CA GLU A 56 23.78 -16.53 -8.43
C GLU A 56 24.77 -16.06 -7.34
N ALA A 57 24.92 -14.75 -7.18
CA ALA A 57 25.76 -14.17 -6.14
C ALA A 57 25.24 -14.51 -4.72
N ALA A 58 23.91 -14.44 -4.53
CA ALA A 58 23.25 -14.78 -3.28
C ALA A 58 23.39 -16.29 -2.96
N GLU A 59 23.22 -17.17 -3.94
CA GLU A 59 23.43 -18.62 -3.76
C GLU A 59 24.87 -18.92 -3.35
N ALA A 60 25.86 -18.28 -3.99
CA ALA A 60 27.25 -18.44 -3.61
C ALA A 60 27.54 -18.04 -2.15
N GLN A 61 26.88 -17.00 -1.62
CA GLN A 61 26.98 -16.61 -0.20
C GLN A 61 26.40 -17.70 0.72
N VAL A 62 25.22 -18.26 0.38
CA VAL A 62 24.60 -19.38 1.11
C VAL A 62 25.56 -20.59 1.15
N MET A 63 26.17 -20.92 0.02
CA MET A 63 27.06 -22.07 -0.09
C MET A 63 28.36 -21.90 0.71
N ARG A 64 28.88 -20.67 0.81
CA ARG A 64 30.04 -20.34 1.65
C ARG A 64 29.73 -20.24 3.14
N GLY A 65 28.44 -20.32 3.54
CA GLY A 65 28.02 -20.18 4.94
C GLY A 65 28.21 -18.78 5.51
N GLU A 66 28.14 -17.75 4.66
CA GLU A 66 28.23 -16.34 5.07
C GLU A 66 26.99 -15.91 5.86
N PRO A 67 27.07 -14.88 6.71
CA PRO A 67 25.91 -14.31 7.37
C PRO A 67 24.89 -13.79 6.34
N LEU A 68 23.63 -14.20 6.46
CA LEU A 68 22.57 -13.86 5.51
C LEU A 68 21.64 -12.80 6.09
N GLY A 69 21.29 -11.80 5.30
CA GLY A 69 20.28 -10.80 5.64
C GLY A 69 18.87 -11.39 5.79
N ALA A 70 17.95 -10.61 6.35
CA ALA A 70 16.60 -11.08 6.63
C ALA A 70 15.83 -11.47 5.36
N LEU A 71 16.06 -10.77 4.25
CA LEU A 71 15.41 -10.98 2.95
C LEU A 71 16.32 -11.70 1.92
N HIS A 72 17.37 -12.36 2.37
CA HIS A 72 18.38 -12.95 1.48
C HIS A 72 17.76 -13.93 0.48
N GLY A 73 17.93 -13.64 -0.81
CA GLY A 73 17.43 -14.46 -1.90
C GLY A 73 15.92 -14.31 -2.21
N ILE A 74 15.20 -13.43 -1.51
CA ILE A 74 13.76 -13.25 -1.70
C ILE A 74 13.49 -12.31 -2.88
N PRO A 75 12.73 -12.74 -3.91
CA PRO A 75 12.30 -11.87 -5.00
C PRO A 75 11.34 -10.78 -4.53
N PHE A 76 11.64 -9.52 -4.85
CA PHE A 76 10.76 -8.40 -4.56
C PHE A 76 10.61 -7.45 -5.76
N SER A 77 9.49 -6.75 -5.82
CA SER A 77 9.19 -5.75 -6.82
C SER A 77 9.02 -4.36 -6.21
N VAL A 78 9.22 -3.33 -7.02
CA VAL A 78 9.17 -1.92 -6.58
C VAL A 78 8.22 -1.13 -7.47
N LYS A 79 7.26 -0.43 -6.87
CA LYS A 79 6.37 0.47 -7.59
C LYS A 79 7.14 1.51 -8.40
N ASP A 80 6.70 1.77 -9.60
CA ASP A 80 7.39 2.66 -10.55
C ASP A 80 7.33 4.17 -10.19
N LEU A 81 6.96 4.51 -8.96
CA LEU A 81 7.13 5.82 -8.36
C LEU A 81 8.39 5.93 -7.49
N THR A 82 9.01 4.80 -7.13
CA THR A 82 10.12 4.74 -6.18
C THR A 82 11.44 4.56 -6.92
N ASN A 83 12.39 5.48 -6.71
CA ASN A 83 13.68 5.46 -7.37
C ASN A 83 14.43 4.16 -7.10
N THR A 84 14.94 3.58 -8.18
CA THR A 84 15.71 2.35 -8.16
C THR A 84 16.94 2.53 -9.03
N GLU A 85 18.12 2.44 -8.46
CA GLU A 85 19.39 2.68 -9.14
C GLU A 85 19.54 1.79 -10.37
N GLY A 86 19.84 2.43 -11.52
CA GLY A 86 20.07 1.75 -12.78
C GLY A 86 18.83 1.12 -13.44
N VAL A 87 17.62 1.36 -12.89
CA VAL A 87 16.36 0.85 -13.46
C VAL A 87 15.43 2.02 -13.78
N ALA A 88 14.87 2.05 -14.98
CA ALA A 88 13.91 3.09 -15.36
C ALA A 88 12.81 3.24 -14.32
N THR A 89 12.57 4.48 -13.90
CA THR A 89 11.50 4.86 -12.96
C THR A 89 10.66 5.94 -13.62
N THR A 90 9.65 5.48 -14.34
CA THR A 90 8.91 6.32 -15.31
C THR A 90 7.81 7.15 -14.67
N GLN A 91 7.50 6.95 -13.39
CA GLN A 91 6.37 7.57 -12.69
C GLN A 91 5.01 7.22 -13.33
N GLY A 92 4.94 6.12 -14.12
CA GLY A 92 3.78 5.75 -14.92
C GLY A 92 3.52 6.68 -16.11
N SER A 93 4.48 7.52 -16.52
CA SER A 93 4.34 8.61 -17.48
C SER A 93 5.32 8.51 -18.62
N ALA A 94 4.86 8.74 -19.84
CA ALA A 94 5.72 8.88 -21.02
C ALA A 94 6.70 10.06 -20.91
N LEU A 95 6.42 11.06 -20.08
CA LEU A 95 7.34 12.18 -19.84
C LEU A 95 8.64 11.77 -19.15
N PHE A 96 8.63 10.64 -18.44
CA PHE A 96 9.75 10.13 -17.66
C PHE A 96 10.19 8.74 -18.11
N ALA A 97 9.86 8.35 -19.36
CA ALA A 97 10.19 7.02 -19.90
C ALA A 97 11.68 6.67 -19.80
N ASP A 98 12.54 7.66 -20.00
CA ASP A 98 14.00 7.50 -19.99
C ASP A 98 14.64 7.90 -18.65
N ASN A 99 13.85 8.15 -17.61
CA ASN A 99 14.38 8.55 -16.31
C ASN A 99 14.97 7.33 -15.58
N VAL A 100 16.29 7.28 -15.49
CA VAL A 100 17.04 6.25 -14.76
C VAL A 100 17.71 6.86 -13.53
N PRO A 101 17.22 6.58 -12.33
CA PRO A 101 17.79 7.09 -11.08
C PRO A 101 19.24 6.61 -10.87
N GLN A 102 20.08 7.49 -10.31
CA GLN A 102 21.48 7.22 -10.00
C GLN A 102 21.67 6.67 -8.58
N ALA A 103 20.59 6.55 -7.81
CA ALA A 103 20.61 5.99 -6.46
C ALA A 103 19.26 5.36 -6.11
N ASP A 104 19.30 4.36 -5.27
CA ASP A 104 18.12 3.75 -4.68
C ASP A 104 17.45 4.71 -3.67
N ALA A 105 16.12 4.69 -3.62
CA ALA A 105 15.40 5.20 -2.47
C ALA A 105 15.77 4.42 -1.19
N VAL A 106 15.66 5.04 -0.02
CA VAL A 106 16.07 4.42 1.26
C VAL A 106 15.48 3.03 1.47
N ALA A 107 14.18 2.87 1.19
CA ALA A 107 13.50 1.57 1.33
C ALA A 107 14.07 0.50 0.38
N VAL A 108 14.37 0.88 -0.88
CA VAL A 108 14.98 -0.04 -1.87
C VAL A 108 16.39 -0.43 -1.44
N ALA A 109 17.20 0.54 -1.02
CA ALA A 109 18.57 0.29 -0.55
C ALA A 109 18.57 -0.64 0.67
N ARG A 110 17.62 -0.47 1.62
CA ARG A 110 17.51 -1.35 2.80
C ARG A 110 17.07 -2.76 2.42
N ALA A 111 16.09 -2.92 1.53
CA ALA A 111 15.65 -4.22 1.07
C ALA A 111 16.80 -4.99 0.38
N ARG A 112 17.50 -4.34 -0.55
CA ARG A 112 18.67 -4.91 -1.25
C ARG A 112 19.83 -5.20 -0.29
N GLY A 113 20.09 -4.28 0.66
CA GLY A 113 21.10 -4.47 1.71
C GLY A 113 20.79 -5.66 2.64
N ALA A 114 19.51 -6.02 2.78
CA ALA A 114 19.08 -7.23 3.48
C ALA A 114 19.09 -8.49 2.61
N GLY A 115 19.54 -8.38 1.36
CA GLY A 115 19.70 -9.48 0.41
C GLY A 115 18.47 -9.78 -0.46
N ALA A 116 17.45 -8.92 -0.47
CA ALA A 116 16.33 -9.07 -1.39
C ALA A 116 16.77 -8.84 -2.85
N ILE A 117 16.20 -9.61 -3.78
CA ILE A 117 16.54 -9.56 -5.20
C ILE A 117 15.44 -8.84 -5.99
N LEU A 118 15.82 -7.74 -6.66
CA LEU A 118 14.88 -6.94 -7.44
C LEU A 118 14.53 -7.65 -8.76
N ILE A 119 13.23 -7.99 -8.92
CA ILE A 119 12.73 -8.62 -10.15
C ILE A 119 12.10 -7.64 -11.13
N GLY A 120 11.73 -6.42 -10.70
CA GLY A 120 11.18 -5.42 -11.62
C GLY A 120 10.46 -4.25 -10.96
N LYS A 121 9.97 -3.35 -11.82
CA LYS A 121 9.16 -2.19 -11.48
C LYS A 121 7.69 -2.46 -11.79
N THR A 122 6.80 -2.23 -10.83
CA THR A 122 5.37 -2.50 -10.99
C THR A 122 4.60 -1.28 -11.46
N THR A 123 3.52 -1.54 -12.21
CA THR A 123 2.65 -0.51 -12.79
C THR A 123 2.00 0.39 -11.75
N THR A 124 1.76 1.62 -12.15
CA THR A 124 1.09 2.67 -11.36
C THR A 124 0.42 3.67 -12.32
N PRO A 125 -0.75 4.24 -11.99
CA PRO A 125 -1.23 5.37 -12.76
C PRO A 125 -0.24 6.53 -12.69
N GLU A 126 -0.26 7.38 -13.66
CA GLU A 126 0.65 8.50 -13.83
C GLU A 126 0.77 9.35 -12.55
N PHE A 127 1.99 9.45 -12.00
CA PHE A 127 2.32 10.09 -10.71
C PHE A 127 1.49 9.61 -9.51
N GLY A 128 0.82 8.49 -9.63
CA GLY A 128 0.00 7.92 -8.56
C GLY A 128 -1.29 8.70 -8.24
N HIS A 129 -1.80 9.50 -9.18
CA HIS A 129 -2.84 10.50 -8.92
C HIS A 129 -4.25 9.94 -8.68
N LYS A 130 -4.56 8.71 -9.14
CA LYS A 130 -5.91 8.11 -9.10
C LYS A 130 -5.92 6.71 -8.48
N PRO A 131 -7.09 6.21 -8.03
CA PRO A 131 -7.21 4.89 -7.37
C PRO A 131 -7.37 3.73 -8.35
N PHE A 132 -7.16 3.95 -9.65
CA PHE A 132 -7.19 2.95 -10.72
C PHE A 132 -5.83 2.83 -11.36
N THR A 133 -5.29 1.60 -11.45
CA THR A 133 -3.98 1.36 -12.06
C THR A 133 -4.13 1.16 -13.56
N GLU A 134 -4.28 2.29 -14.24
CA GLU A 134 -4.37 2.41 -15.69
C GLU A 134 -3.87 3.78 -16.15
N GLY A 135 -3.37 3.85 -17.37
CA GLY A 135 -2.89 5.09 -17.97
C GLY A 135 -2.53 4.95 -19.44
N PRO A 136 -2.40 6.08 -20.17
CA PRO A 136 -2.13 6.08 -21.60
C PRO A 136 -0.77 5.45 -21.95
N PHE A 137 0.19 5.45 -21.02
CA PHE A 137 1.55 4.97 -21.27
C PHE A 137 1.67 3.44 -21.23
N PHE A 138 0.91 2.75 -20.37
CA PHE A 138 1.05 1.30 -20.17
C PHE A 138 -0.25 0.49 -20.31
N GLY A 139 -1.38 1.16 -20.51
CA GLY A 139 -2.69 0.53 -20.56
C GLY A 139 -3.30 0.31 -19.17
N ARG A 140 -3.85 -0.89 -18.91
CA ARG A 140 -4.51 -1.25 -17.66
C ARG A 140 -3.88 -2.47 -17.03
N THR A 141 -3.71 -2.46 -15.70
CA THR A 141 -3.38 -3.64 -14.90
C THR A 141 -4.67 -4.35 -14.50
N LEU A 142 -4.75 -5.65 -14.76
CA LEU A 142 -5.93 -6.45 -14.51
C LEU A 142 -5.95 -6.97 -13.06
N ASN A 143 -7.15 -7.03 -12.49
CA ASN A 143 -7.35 -7.63 -11.16
C ASN A 143 -7.35 -9.17 -11.28
N PRO A 144 -6.51 -9.91 -10.52
CA PRO A 144 -6.48 -11.37 -10.58
C PRO A 144 -7.79 -12.05 -10.17
N ALA A 145 -8.62 -11.38 -9.36
CA ALA A 145 -9.91 -11.92 -8.94
C ALA A 145 -11.01 -11.75 -10.01
N SER A 146 -10.92 -10.67 -10.82
CA SER A 146 -11.90 -10.39 -11.90
C SER A 146 -11.37 -9.32 -12.83
N HIS A 147 -11.22 -9.64 -14.11
CA HIS A 147 -10.73 -8.69 -15.13
C HIS A 147 -11.72 -7.56 -15.43
N ASP A 148 -12.98 -7.70 -15.06
CA ASP A 148 -14.04 -6.69 -15.22
C ASP A 148 -14.05 -5.66 -14.08
N HIS A 149 -13.20 -5.86 -13.06
CA HIS A 149 -13.09 -4.99 -11.91
C HIS A 149 -11.66 -4.44 -11.77
N THR A 150 -11.54 -3.24 -11.22
CA THR A 150 -10.24 -2.60 -11.00
C THR A 150 -9.40 -3.40 -9.99
N CYS A 151 -8.09 -3.44 -10.18
CA CYS A 151 -7.16 -3.91 -9.15
C CYS A 151 -6.91 -2.86 -8.05
N GLY A 152 -7.60 -1.72 -8.12
CA GLY A 152 -7.31 -0.58 -7.26
C GLY A 152 -6.05 0.18 -7.69
N GLY A 153 -5.65 1.16 -6.90
CA GLY A 153 -4.48 1.98 -7.18
C GLY A 153 -4.13 2.93 -6.02
N SER A 154 -3.02 3.57 -6.14
CA SER A 154 -2.10 3.60 -7.28
C SER A 154 -1.01 2.51 -7.26
N SER A 155 -0.89 1.64 -6.24
CA SER A 155 0.05 0.51 -6.21
C SER A 155 -0.59 -0.79 -6.71
N GLY A 156 -1.43 -0.71 -7.78
CA GLY A 156 -2.15 -1.87 -8.28
C GLY A 156 -1.23 -2.95 -8.86
N GLY A 157 -0.19 -2.56 -9.62
CA GLY A 157 0.80 -3.52 -10.10
C GLY A 157 1.50 -4.28 -8.98
N ALA A 158 1.83 -3.60 -7.86
CA ALA A 158 2.42 -4.23 -6.68
C ALA A 158 1.47 -5.25 -6.02
N ALA A 159 0.19 -4.87 -5.85
CA ALA A 159 -0.83 -5.77 -5.30
C ALA A 159 -1.06 -7.00 -6.20
N VAL A 160 -1.18 -6.77 -7.52
CA VAL A 160 -1.35 -7.85 -8.50
C VAL A 160 -0.14 -8.78 -8.53
N ALA A 161 1.08 -8.23 -8.49
CA ALA A 161 2.30 -9.03 -8.50
C ALA A 161 2.32 -10.03 -7.32
N VAL A 162 2.10 -9.58 -6.08
CA VAL A 162 2.10 -10.47 -4.91
C VAL A 162 0.89 -11.39 -4.88
N ALA A 163 -0.31 -10.92 -5.26
CA ALA A 163 -1.51 -11.73 -5.32
C ALA A 163 -1.40 -12.88 -6.33
N ALA A 164 -0.68 -12.64 -7.43
CA ALA A 164 -0.50 -13.60 -8.51
C ALA A 164 0.75 -14.48 -8.34
N GLY A 165 1.53 -14.33 -7.27
CA GLY A 165 2.76 -15.09 -7.03
C GLY A 165 3.94 -14.65 -7.90
N MET A 166 3.93 -13.45 -8.43
CA MET A 166 5.03 -12.85 -9.22
C MET A 166 6.07 -12.21 -8.28
N GLY A 167 6.60 -12.98 -7.37
CA GLY A 167 7.45 -12.55 -6.26
C GLY A 167 6.66 -12.47 -4.93
N GLN A 168 7.39 -12.63 -3.82
CA GLN A 168 6.80 -12.72 -2.49
C GLN A 168 6.44 -11.36 -1.90
N LEU A 169 7.24 -10.34 -2.22
CA LEU A 169 7.16 -9.01 -1.61
C LEU A 169 7.07 -7.92 -2.67
N ALA A 170 6.35 -6.86 -2.37
CA ALA A 170 6.33 -5.66 -3.20
C ALA A 170 6.40 -4.38 -2.36
N LEU A 171 7.09 -3.37 -2.89
CA LEU A 171 7.15 -2.04 -2.32
C LEU A 171 6.14 -1.12 -3.00
N GLY A 172 5.15 -0.66 -2.24
CA GLY A 172 4.14 0.31 -2.69
C GLY A 172 4.37 1.71 -2.15
N THR A 173 3.53 2.66 -2.57
CA THR A 173 3.44 4.00 -1.98
C THR A 173 1.99 4.34 -1.66
N ASP A 174 1.74 5.12 -0.61
CA ASP A 174 0.39 5.47 -0.15
C ASP A 174 0.30 6.97 0.13
N GLY A 175 -0.39 7.71 -0.74
CA GLY A 175 -0.63 9.15 -0.59
C GLY A 175 -2.08 9.48 -0.17
N GLY A 176 -2.98 8.49 -0.23
CA GLY A 176 -4.39 8.63 0.11
C GLY A 176 -5.12 7.30 0.21
N GLY A 177 -4.38 6.20 0.39
CA GLY A 177 -4.87 4.83 0.38
C GLY A 177 -4.19 3.95 -0.67
N SER A 178 -3.18 4.47 -1.37
CA SER A 178 -2.63 3.80 -2.57
C SER A 178 -1.86 2.49 -2.32
N ILE A 179 -1.62 2.05 -1.09
CA ILE A 179 -1.24 0.69 -0.70
C ILE A 179 -2.50 -0.09 -0.32
N ARG A 180 -3.35 0.50 0.53
CA ARG A 180 -4.48 -0.15 1.17
C ARG A 180 -5.64 -0.43 0.21
N ILE A 181 -5.95 0.49 -0.71
CA ILE A 181 -6.97 0.31 -1.75
C ILE A 181 -6.67 -0.93 -2.61
N PRO A 182 -5.51 -1.02 -3.30
CA PRO A 182 -5.22 -2.20 -4.10
C PRO A 182 -5.02 -3.46 -3.27
N ALA A 183 -4.55 -3.37 -2.02
CA ALA A 183 -4.51 -4.52 -1.11
C ALA A 183 -5.92 -5.10 -0.88
N ALA A 184 -6.92 -4.25 -0.61
CA ALA A 184 -8.31 -4.67 -0.47
C ALA A 184 -8.89 -5.25 -1.77
N CYS A 185 -8.62 -4.63 -2.93
CA CYS A 185 -9.11 -5.07 -4.22
C CYS A 185 -8.53 -6.43 -4.68
N CYS A 186 -7.27 -6.70 -4.34
CA CYS A 186 -6.57 -7.92 -4.76
C CYS A 186 -6.50 -9.00 -3.67
N GLY A 187 -7.01 -8.75 -2.46
CA GLY A 187 -7.01 -9.71 -1.36
C GLY A 187 -5.62 -9.99 -0.78
N VAL A 188 -4.79 -8.97 -0.67
CA VAL A 188 -3.45 -9.03 -0.08
C VAL A 188 -3.35 -8.11 1.13
N VAL A 189 -2.24 -8.17 1.85
CA VAL A 189 -1.94 -7.29 2.98
C VAL A 189 -1.10 -6.11 2.50
N GLY A 190 -1.46 -4.90 2.94
CA GLY A 190 -0.69 -3.70 2.65
C GLY A 190 -0.60 -2.78 3.86
N LEU A 191 0.61 -2.40 4.23
CA LEU A 191 0.88 -1.53 5.37
C LEU A 191 1.32 -0.12 4.92
N LYS A 192 0.56 0.87 5.33
CA LYS A 192 1.01 2.25 5.43
C LYS A 192 1.56 2.48 6.84
N ALA A 193 2.85 2.49 6.99
CA ALA A 193 3.50 2.68 8.28
C ALA A 193 3.24 4.08 8.89
N THR A 194 3.64 4.28 10.13
CA THR A 194 3.71 5.62 10.77
C THR A 194 4.55 6.56 9.92
N LEU A 195 4.18 7.84 9.88
CA LEU A 195 4.97 8.87 9.20
C LEU A 195 6.42 8.86 9.70
N GLY A 196 7.36 8.67 8.78
CA GLY A 196 8.80 8.59 9.06
C GLY A 196 9.31 7.21 9.52
N ALA A 197 8.45 6.24 9.86
CA ALA A 197 8.92 4.90 10.26
C ALA A 197 9.71 4.20 9.14
N ILE A 198 9.28 4.37 7.89
CA ILE A 198 10.07 4.06 6.68
C ILE A 198 10.39 5.40 6.03
N PRO A 199 11.66 5.86 6.04
CA PRO A 199 12.03 7.17 5.49
C PRO A 199 11.72 7.31 4.00
N ASN A 200 11.12 8.45 3.62
CA ASN A 200 10.78 8.76 2.24
C ASN A 200 11.37 10.10 1.80
N LEU A 201 12.60 10.09 1.31
CA LEU A 201 13.34 11.29 0.87
C LEU A 201 12.95 11.77 -0.54
N GLN A 202 12.05 11.08 -1.23
CA GLN A 202 11.59 11.45 -2.58
C GLN A 202 10.40 12.42 -2.56
N ALA A 203 9.77 12.62 -1.41
CA ALA A 203 8.73 13.62 -1.28
C ALA A 203 9.31 15.02 -1.49
N PRO A 204 8.73 15.87 -2.36
CA PRO A 204 9.24 17.21 -2.61
C PRO A 204 9.08 18.14 -1.40
N ASP A 205 8.15 17.83 -0.52
CA ASP A 205 7.95 18.48 0.77
C ASP A 205 8.03 17.43 1.89
N LEU A 206 9.15 17.37 2.58
CA LEU A 206 9.37 16.42 3.67
C LEU A 206 8.59 16.80 4.95
N PHE A 207 8.24 18.07 5.15
CA PHE A 207 7.53 18.53 6.35
C PHE A 207 6.01 18.40 6.23
N GLY A 208 5.45 18.63 5.04
CA GLY A 208 4.02 18.45 4.76
C GLY A 208 3.64 17.04 4.33
N ALA A 209 4.54 16.07 4.50
CA ALA A 209 4.46 14.72 3.94
C ALA A 209 3.11 14.03 4.11
N ASN A 210 2.52 13.63 2.96
CA ASN A 210 1.33 12.80 2.87
C ASN A 210 1.62 11.51 2.08
N SER A 211 2.88 11.31 1.65
CA SER A 211 3.29 10.14 0.85
C SER A 211 4.16 9.21 1.67
N PHE A 212 3.74 7.97 1.75
CA PHE A 212 4.38 6.90 2.51
C PHE A 212 4.88 5.84 1.55
N VAL A 213 5.96 5.19 1.93
CA VAL A 213 6.44 3.96 1.28
C VAL A 213 6.11 2.81 2.22
N GLY A 214 5.68 1.67 1.69
CA GLY A 214 5.34 0.55 2.56
C GLY A 214 5.25 -0.79 1.85
N PRO A 215 5.32 -1.89 2.65
CA PRO A 215 5.29 -3.25 2.17
C PRO A 215 3.89 -3.70 1.75
N MET A 216 3.87 -4.58 0.76
CA MET A 216 2.71 -5.37 0.34
C MET A 216 3.11 -6.82 0.18
N ALA A 217 2.33 -7.74 0.72
CA ALA A 217 2.56 -9.18 0.66
C ALA A 217 1.23 -9.95 0.75
N ARG A 218 1.26 -11.27 0.58
CA ARG A 218 0.04 -12.09 0.68
C ARG A 218 -0.50 -12.22 2.10
N ASP A 219 0.37 -12.12 3.11
CA ASP A 219 0.00 -12.27 4.52
C ASP A 219 0.70 -11.24 5.42
N VAL A 220 0.28 -11.22 6.68
CA VAL A 220 0.79 -10.26 7.67
C VAL A 220 2.22 -10.59 8.08
N ALA A 221 2.62 -11.86 8.12
CA ALA A 221 3.96 -12.27 8.53
C ALA A 221 5.02 -11.79 7.53
N ASP A 222 4.76 -11.94 6.23
CA ASP A 222 5.61 -11.45 5.15
C ASP A 222 5.66 -9.90 5.14
N THR A 223 4.51 -9.26 5.37
CA THR A 223 4.42 -7.79 5.48
C THR A 223 5.25 -7.29 6.67
N ALA A 224 5.20 -7.98 7.81
CA ALA A 224 5.99 -7.66 8.99
C ALA A 224 7.49 -7.87 8.76
N LEU A 225 7.89 -8.97 8.12
CA LEU A 225 9.29 -9.25 7.76
C LEU A 225 9.87 -8.12 6.90
N MET A 226 9.11 -7.67 5.90
CA MET A 226 9.54 -6.58 5.04
C MET A 226 9.55 -5.24 5.81
N PHE A 227 8.51 -4.94 6.63
CA PHE A 227 8.48 -3.73 7.45
C PHE A 227 9.69 -3.63 8.39
N GLU A 228 10.02 -4.71 9.12
CA GLU A 228 11.18 -4.77 10.02
C GLU A 228 12.50 -4.47 9.29
N THR A 229 12.60 -4.86 8.03
CA THR A 229 13.77 -4.60 7.19
C THR A 229 13.84 -3.13 6.74
N LEU A 230 12.69 -2.54 6.41
CA LEU A 230 12.62 -1.20 5.82
C LEU A 230 12.59 -0.09 6.87
N ALA A 231 12.02 -0.36 8.05
CA ALA A 231 11.84 0.61 9.13
C ALA A 231 13.17 0.99 9.80
N GLY A 232 13.17 2.17 10.40
CA GLY A 232 14.29 2.65 11.19
C GLY A 232 14.68 4.08 10.86
N PRO A 233 15.48 4.72 11.72
CA PRO A 233 15.79 6.13 11.61
C PRO A 233 16.64 6.47 10.36
N ASP A 234 16.39 7.64 9.81
CA ASP A 234 17.26 8.31 8.84
C ASP A 234 17.22 9.82 9.12
N ARG A 235 18.35 10.39 9.53
CA ARG A 235 18.46 11.80 9.93
C ARG A 235 18.15 12.80 8.81
N ARG A 236 18.03 12.36 7.57
CA ARG A 236 17.65 13.19 6.41
C ARG A 236 16.14 13.36 6.28
N ASP A 237 15.36 12.48 6.94
CA ASP A 237 13.91 12.59 7.02
C ASP A 237 13.55 13.26 8.36
N PRO A 238 12.84 14.41 8.37
CA PRO A 238 12.49 15.12 9.61
C PRO A 238 11.65 14.28 10.58
N TYR A 239 10.86 13.31 10.06
CA TYR A 239 10.08 12.37 10.85
C TYR A 239 10.79 11.02 11.06
N GLY A 240 11.88 10.76 10.37
CA GLY A 240 12.68 9.52 10.43
C GLY A 240 13.57 9.47 11.67
N GLN A 241 13.04 9.80 12.83
CA GLN A 241 13.72 9.74 14.11
C GLN A 241 13.39 8.45 14.85
N ALA A 242 14.29 7.98 15.70
CA ALA A 242 13.96 6.88 16.59
C ALA A 242 12.85 7.33 17.55
N PRO A 243 11.83 6.51 17.81
CA PRO A 243 10.78 6.85 18.77
C PRO A 243 11.37 7.07 20.16
N ALA A 244 10.83 8.06 20.87
CA ALA A 244 11.31 8.41 22.22
C ALA A 244 10.97 7.34 23.27
N PHE A 245 10.02 6.43 22.95
CA PHE A 245 9.55 5.37 23.84
C PHE A 245 9.79 4.00 23.19
N PRO A 246 9.95 2.93 24.01
CA PRO A 246 10.01 1.56 23.49
C PRO A 246 8.76 1.24 22.68
N GLU A 247 8.96 0.60 21.54
CA GLU A 247 7.82 0.14 20.74
C GLU A 247 7.03 -0.94 21.47
N ARG A 248 5.71 -0.76 21.46
CA ARG A 248 4.76 -1.72 22.03
C ARG A 248 4.72 -2.98 21.17
N ARG A 249 4.65 -4.14 21.83
CA ARG A 249 4.38 -5.45 21.23
C ARG A 249 3.15 -6.05 21.91
N LEU A 250 2.41 -6.88 21.19
CA LEU A 250 1.22 -7.54 21.75
C LEU A 250 1.64 -8.70 22.67
N GLY A 251 1.25 -8.61 23.95
CA GLY A 251 1.43 -9.70 24.90
C GLY A 251 0.60 -10.93 24.56
N ALA A 252 1.10 -12.14 24.92
CA ALA A 252 0.42 -13.39 24.56
C ALA A 252 -1.02 -13.51 25.06
N SER A 253 -1.31 -12.98 26.25
CA SER A 253 -2.65 -12.97 26.87
C SER A 253 -3.36 -11.62 26.76
N GLU A 254 -2.78 -10.67 26.07
CA GLU A 254 -3.35 -9.32 25.93
C GLU A 254 -4.61 -9.34 25.08
N LYS A 255 -5.63 -8.62 25.52
CA LYS A 255 -6.94 -8.49 24.88
C LYS A 255 -7.14 -7.05 24.41
N PRO A 256 -6.78 -6.73 23.17
CA PRO A 256 -6.93 -5.38 22.65
C PRO A 256 -8.37 -4.86 22.72
N ARG A 257 -8.50 -3.55 22.97
CA ARG A 257 -9.76 -2.83 22.81
C ARG A 257 -9.80 -2.16 21.44
N ILE A 258 -10.84 -2.47 20.67
CA ILE A 258 -11.00 -2.02 19.28
C ILE A 258 -12.18 -1.05 19.20
N GLY A 259 -11.94 0.16 18.73
CA GLY A 259 -12.99 1.07 18.30
C GLY A 259 -13.44 0.72 16.88
N PHE A 260 -14.65 0.19 16.72
CA PHE A 260 -15.15 -0.26 15.41
C PHE A 260 -15.91 0.85 14.69
N LEU A 261 -15.30 1.42 13.65
CA LEU A 261 -15.84 2.45 12.77
C LEU A 261 -16.49 1.78 11.54
N LEU A 262 -17.73 1.37 11.65
CA LEU A 262 -18.43 0.70 10.56
C LEU A 262 -18.78 1.67 9.43
N ARG A 263 -19.23 2.88 9.75
CA ARG A 263 -19.53 3.96 8.80
C ARG A 263 -18.88 5.26 9.25
N CYS A 264 -18.46 6.08 8.29
CA CYS A 264 -17.78 7.35 8.54
C CYS A 264 -18.44 8.53 7.80
N GLY A 265 -19.77 8.48 7.65
CA GLY A 265 -20.57 9.44 6.86
C GLY A 265 -20.86 8.98 5.43
N ASN A 266 -20.57 7.71 5.09
CA ASN A 266 -20.69 7.13 3.76
C ASN A 266 -21.82 6.09 3.66
N ILE A 267 -22.18 5.74 2.41
CA ILE A 267 -22.95 4.54 2.09
C ILE A 267 -22.00 3.35 2.10
N LEU A 268 -22.42 2.24 2.71
CA LEU A 268 -21.63 1.01 2.82
C LEU A 268 -22.37 -0.12 2.09
N ASP A 269 -21.64 -0.84 1.25
CA ASP A 269 -22.12 -2.04 0.57
C ASP A 269 -22.45 -3.16 1.57
N PRO A 270 -23.62 -3.84 1.46
CA PRO A 270 -24.04 -4.88 2.42
C PRO A 270 -23.07 -6.07 2.51
N ASP A 271 -22.38 -6.43 1.41
CA ASP A 271 -21.40 -7.53 1.45
C ASP A 271 -20.15 -7.12 2.24
N VAL A 272 -19.71 -5.85 2.09
CA VAL A 272 -18.61 -5.29 2.88
C VAL A 272 -19.00 -5.25 4.36
N GLU A 273 -20.20 -4.75 4.68
CA GLU A 273 -20.71 -4.73 6.07
C GLU A 273 -20.70 -6.13 6.68
N THR A 274 -21.25 -7.11 5.96
CA THR A 274 -21.31 -8.50 6.42
C THR A 274 -19.92 -9.06 6.71
N ALA A 275 -18.95 -8.87 5.82
CA ALA A 275 -17.61 -9.42 5.98
C ALA A 275 -16.84 -8.76 7.15
N VAL A 276 -16.90 -7.42 7.26
CA VAL A 276 -16.16 -6.72 8.35
C VAL A 276 -16.80 -6.96 9.72
N VAL A 277 -18.13 -7.07 9.81
CA VAL A 277 -18.81 -7.44 11.06
C VAL A 277 -18.45 -8.87 11.46
N ALA A 278 -18.39 -9.81 10.51
CA ALA A 278 -17.93 -11.17 10.77
C ALA A 278 -16.48 -11.20 11.29
N ALA A 279 -15.58 -10.39 10.73
CA ALA A 279 -14.21 -10.27 11.20
C ALA A 279 -14.14 -9.74 12.64
N MET A 280 -14.96 -8.75 12.99
CA MET A 280 -15.02 -8.24 14.37
C MET A 280 -15.59 -9.26 15.34
N LYS A 281 -16.55 -10.10 14.95
CA LYS A 281 -17.01 -11.24 15.76
C LYS A 281 -15.90 -12.27 16.03
N GLN A 282 -15.00 -12.49 15.08
CA GLN A 282 -13.81 -13.33 15.33
C GLN A 282 -12.85 -12.68 16.34
N ALA A 283 -12.69 -11.35 16.29
CA ALA A 283 -11.93 -10.62 17.32
C ALA A 283 -12.56 -10.79 18.71
N GLU A 284 -13.89 -10.70 18.84
CA GLU A 284 -14.62 -10.97 20.07
C GLU A 284 -14.45 -12.43 20.54
N ALA A 285 -14.43 -13.39 19.61
CA ALA A 285 -14.18 -14.80 19.94
C ALA A 285 -12.76 -15.05 20.47
N LEU A 286 -11.77 -14.22 20.09
CA LEU A 286 -10.44 -14.17 20.70
C LEU A 286 -10.46 -13.54 22.12
N GLY A 287 -11.61 -13.07 22.57
CA GLY A 287 -11.81 -12.38 23.85
C GLY A 287 -11.40 -10.91 23.81
N TRP A 288 -11.27 -10.31 22.63
CA TRP A 288 -11.00 -8.87 22.48
C TRP A 288 -12.28 -8.07 22.71
N ILE A 289 -12.14 -6.80 23.08
CA ILE A 289 -13.26 -5.89 23.31
C ILE A 289 -13.48 -5.09 22.02
N VAL A 290 -14.66 -5.21 21.40
CA VAL A 290 -15.03 -4.45 20.20
C VAL A 290 -16.21 -3.55 20.55
N GLU A 291 -16.01 -2.24 20.42
CA GLU A 291 -17.03 -1.25 20.72
C GLU A 291 -17.26 -0.33 19.51
N PRO A 292 -18.50 0.00 19.18
CA PRO A 292 -18.76 0.93 18.07
C PRO A 292 -18.26 2.33 18.40
N ILE A 293 -17.73 3.01 17.39
CA ILE A 293 -17.34 4.42 17.47
C ILE A 293 -17.92 5.19 16.29
N GLU A 294 -18.02 6.51 16.45
CA GLU A 294 -18.42 7.44 15.40
C GLU A 294 -17.26 8.38 15.09
N LEU A 295 -17.00 8.57 13.81
CA LEU A 295 -16.03 9.54 13.30
C LEU A 295 -16.39 9.88 11.85
N ASP A 296 -16.69 11.14 11.58
CA ASP A 296 -16.91 11.63 10.21
C ASP A 296 -15.55 11.83 9.52
N LEU A 297 -15.29 11.01 8.50
CA LEU A 297 -14.09 11.09 7.67
C LEU A 297 -14.39 11.64 6.27
N VAL A 298 -15.64 11.54 5.80
CA VAL A 298 -16.04 12.01 4.47
C VAL A 298 -15.88 13.53 4.36
N SER A 299 -16.21 14.25 5.41
CA SER A 299 -16.08 15.73 5.46
C SER A 299 -14.66 16.24 5.26
N LEU A 300 -13.64 15.38 5.35
CA LEU A 300 -12.24 15.73 5.11
C LEU A 300 -11.85 15.73 3.63
N GLU A 301 -12.67 15.20 2.72
CA GLU A 301 -12.34 15.09 1.30
C GLU A 301 -11.96 16.44 0.67
N PRO A 302 -12.71 17.56 0.85
CA PRO A 302 -12.33 18.84 0.28
C PRO A 302 -10.95 19.31 0.71
N HIS A 303 -10.60 19.11 2.00
CA HIS A 303 -9.30 19.49 2.55
C HIS A 303 -8.17 18.60 2.02
N PHE A 304 -8.41 17.30 1.86
CA PHE A 304 -7.45 16.40 1.23
C PHE A 304 -7.19 16.79 -0.23
N LEU A 305 -8.23 17.17 -0.97
CA LEU A 305 -8.12 17.64 -2.36
C LEU A 305 -7.29 18.91 -2.49
N VAL A 306 -7.34 19.81 -1.52
CA VAL A 306 -6.46 21.01 -1.49
C VAL A 306 -4.99 20.57 -1.47
N PHE A 307 -4.59 19.64 -0.61
CA PHE A 307 -3.21 19.12 -0.57
C PHE A 307 -2.82 18.44 -1.88
N LEU A 308 -3.64 17.49 -2.35
CA LEU A 308 -3.35 16.71 -3.55
C LEU A 308 -3.19 17.59 -4.80
N ARG A 309 -4.19 18.46 -5.05
CA ARG A 309 -4.24 19.29 -6.25
C ARG A 309 -3.17 20.37 -6.25
N SER A 310 -2.92 21.01 -5.11
CA SER A 310 -1.83 21.97 -4.95
C SER A 310 -0.46 21.35 -5.19
N LEU A 311 -0.22 20.15 -4.63
CA LEU A 311 1.03 19.42 -4.83
C LEU A 311 1.24 19.03 -6.30
N LEU A 312 0.21 18.50 -6.96
CA LEU A 312 0.29 18.12 -8.38
C LEU A 312 0.49 19.34 -9.27
N LEU A 313 -0.20 20.44 -9.02
CA LEU A 313 0.01 21.71 -9.73
C LEU A 313 1.45 22.22 -9.55
N ALA A 314 1.96 22.24 -8.34
CA ALA A 314 3.32 22.71 -8.06
C ALA A 314 4.39 21.84 -8.76
N ARG A 315 4.19 20.52 -8.80
CA ARG A 315 5.15 19.57 -9.42
C ARG A 315 5.04 19.52 -10.94
N LEU A 316 3.83 19.53 -11.47
CA LEU A 316 3.55 19.15 -12.86
C LEU A 316 2.92 20.26 -13.70
N GLY A 317 2.56 21.40 -13.10
CA GLY A 317 1.90 22.48 -13.82
C GLY A 317 2.69 23.01 -15.03
N SER A 318 4.04 23.02 -14.97
CA SER A 318 4.89 23.39 -16.10
C SER A 318 4.88 22.33 -17.21
N HIS A 319 4.78 21.05 -16.89
CA HIS A 319 4.66 19.95 -17.87
C HIS A 319 3.28 19.96 -18.51
N ALA A 320 2.22 20.16 -17.73
CA ALA A 320 0.86 20.30 -18.21
C ALA A 320 0.70 21.47 -19.21
N GLY A 321 1.44 22.57 -19.02
CA GLY A 321 1.44 23.70 -19.95
C GLY A 321 2.25 23.47 -21.23
N ARG A 322 3.22 22.54 -21.24
CA ARG A 322 4.11 22.31 -22.39
C ARG A 322 3.71 21.14 -23.28
N ALA A 323 3.19 20.07 -22.69
CA ALA A 323 2.87 18.81 -23.36
C ALA A 323 1.63 18.14 -22.75
N PRO A 324 0.46 18.82 -22.74
CA PRO A 324 -0.75 18.29 -22.15
C PRO A 324 -1.21 16.96 -22.78
N GLU A 325 -0.93 16.77 -24.07
CA GLU A 325 -1.29 15.56 -24.83
C GLU A 325 -0.54 14.30 -24.36
N LYS A 326 0.54 14.45 -23.59
CA LYS A 326 1.31 13.34 -23.02
C LYS A 326 0.84 12.90 -21.64
N LEU A 327 -0.08 13.64 -21.05
CA LEU A 327 -0.59 13.39 -19.70
C LEU A 327 -1.96 12.72 -19.73
N ASP A 328 -2.24 11.93 -18.71
CA ASP A 328 -3.56 11.37 -18.47
C ASP A 328 -4.59 12.50 -18.33
N PRO A 329 -5.74 12.45 -19.04
CA PRO A 329 -6.76 13.51 -18.97
C PRO A 329 -7.25 13.79 -17.54
N SER A 330 -7.39 12.77 -16.70
CA SER A 330 -7.80 12.94 -15.31
C SER A 330 -6.72 13.60 -14.44
N LEU A 331 -5.45 13.38 -14.76
CA LEU A 331 -4.33 14.09 -14.13
C LEU A 331 -4.34 15.59 -14.52
N LEU A 332 -4.53 15.89 -15.80
CA LEU A 332 -4.64 17.27 -16.28
C LEU A 332 -5.78 18.01 -15.58
N ALA A 333 -6.97 17.41 -15.50
CA ALA A 333 -8.11 18.00 -14.82
C ALA A 333 -7.82 18.22 -13.32
N THR A 334 -7.10 17.29 -12.68
CA THR A 334 -6.70 17.41 -11.27
C THR A 334 -5.70 18.55 -11.05
N ILE A 335 -4.73 18.73 -11.97
CA ILE A 335 -3.76 19.84 -11.94
C ILE A 335 -4.48 21.18 -12.14
N GLU A 336 -5.36 21.30 -13.12
CA GLU A 336 -6.11 22.54 -13.41
C GLU A 336 -7.01 22.94 -12.24
N ALA A 337 -7.68 21.97 -11.59
CA ALA A 337 -8.47 22.24 -10.38
C ALA A 337 -7.63 22.80 -9.21
N GLY A 338 -6.32 22.54 -9.19
CA GLY A 338 -5.39 23.10 -8.21
C GLY A 338 -5.21 24.61 -8.31
N ARG A 339 -5.43 25.20 -9.51
CA ARG A 339 -5.28 26.66 -9.74
C ARG A 339 -6.32 27.50 -8.99
N GLY A 340 -7.44 26.90 -8.59
CA GLY A 340 -8.50 27.58 -7.86
C GLY A 340 -8.23 27.79 -6.38
N TYR A 341 -7.17 27.17 -5.82
CA TYR A 341 -6.87 27.23 -4.40
C TYR A 341 -5.93 28.39 -4.04
N SER A 342 -6.23 29.06 -2.94
CA SER A 342 -5.42 30.11 -2.32
C SER A 342 -4.52 29.55 -1.22
N ALA A 343 -3.58 30.38 -0.75
CA ALA A 343 -2.81 30.07 0.46
C ALA A 343 -3.70 29.93 1.71
N ALA A 344 -4.84 30.66 1.77
CA ALA A 344 -5.78 30.53 2.87
C ALA A 344 -6.47 29.16 2.85
N ASP A 345 -6.83 28.62 1.68
CA ASP A 345 -7.41 27.29 1.56
C ASP A 345 -6.42 26.21 2.04
N LEU A 346 -5.13 26.36 1.71
CA LEU A 346 -4.09 25.45 2.19
C LEU A 346 -3.97 25.50 3.72
N CYS A 347 -3.99 26.70 4.33
CA CYS A 347 -4.00 26.82 5.79
C CYS A 347 -5.24 26.21 6.43
N GLN A 348 -6.44 26.41 5.86
CA GLN A 348 -7.66 25.78 6.35
C GLN A 348 -7.58 24.24 6.27
N ALA A 349 -7.03 23.71 5.20
CA ALA A 349 -6.79 22.27 5.08
C ALA A 349 -5.82 21.75 6.17
N GLN A 350 -4.78 22.52 6.52
CA GLN A 350 -3.86 22.17 7.61
C GLN A 350 -4.56 22.20 8.99
N PHE A 351 -5.48 23.14 9.21
CA PHE A 351 -6.29 23.20 10.44
C PHE A 351 -7.22 21.97 10.53
N ALA A 352 -7.95 21.66 9.47
CA ALA A 352 -8.79 20.46 9.43
C ALA A 352 -7.98 19.15 9.63
N ARG A 353 -6.77 19.07 9.09
CA ARG A 353 -5.84 17.98 9.36
C ARG A 353 -5.50 17.87 10.85
N THR A 354 -5.25 18.98 11.52
CA THR A 354 -4.93 19.03 12.97
C THR A 354 -6.14 18.58 13.80
N ASP A 355 -7.34 19.07 13.47
CA ASP A 355 -8.58 18.67 14.15
C ASP A 355 -8.87 17.18 13.98
N CYS A 356 -8.64 16.64 12.76
CA CYS A 356 -8.76 15.20 12.52
C CYS A 356 -7.77 14.40 13.37
N PHE A 357 -6.50 14.84 13.45
CA PHE A 357 -5.49 14.20 14.28
C PHE A 357 -5.94 14.17 15.74
N ALA A 358 -6.42 15.27 16.29
CA ALA A 358 -6.89 15.35 17.67
C ALA A 358 -8.05 14.36 17.94
N LYS A 359 -9.06 14.31 17.04
CA LYS A 359 -10.18 13.36 17.17
C LYS A 359 -9.72 11.90 17.13
N VAL A 360 -8.76 11.56 16.27
CA VAL A 360 -8.19 10.20 16.20
C VAL A 360 -7.44 9.88 17.48
N GLN A 361 -6.66 10.82 18.05
CA GLN A 361 -5.97 10.64 19.33
C GLN A 361 -6.93 10.45 20.49
N ASP A 362 -8.05 11.18 20.55
CA ASP A 362 -9.08 11.01 21.59
C ASP A 362 -9.72 9.62 21.53
N ILE A 363 -9.89 9.05 20.35
CA ILE A 363 -10.34 7.67 20.19
C ILE A 363 -9.26 6.70 20.69
N LEU A 364 -8.01 6.87 20.23
CA LEU A 364 -6.89 5.99 20.56
C LEU A 364 -6.43 6.11 22.03
N ALA A 365 -6.86 7.14 22.77
CA ALA A 365 -6.70 7.21 24.22
C ALA A 365 -7.60 6.20 24.98
N ARG A 366 -8.66 5.69 24.34
CA ARG A 366 -9.62 4.74 24.90
C ARG A 366 -9.51 3.34 24.30
N PHE A 367 -9.01 3.25 23.08
CA PHE A 367 -8.90 2.04 22.29
C PHE A 367 -7.45 1.82 21.85
N ASP A 368 -7.04 0.57 21.74
CA ASP A 368 -5.71 0.21 21.28
C ASP A 368 -5.57 0.42 19.74
N LEU A 369 -6.69 0.28 19.02
CA LEU A 369 -6.76 0.55 17.59
C LEU A 369 -8.18 0.86 17.13
N ILE A 370 -8.28 1.41 15.93
CA ILE A 370 -9.52 1.60 15.19
C ILE A 370 -9.58 0.52 14.10
N ALA A 371 -10.72 -0.19 14.00
CA ALA A 371 -11.02 -1.09 12.89
C ALA A 371 -12.12 -0.48 12.01
N SER A 372 -11.99 -0.62 10.70
CA SER A 372 -12.99 -0.16 9.72
C SER A 372 -12.98 -1.03 8.47
N PRO A 373 -13.97 -0.96 7.59
CA PRO A 373 -13.76 -1.36 6.19
C PRO A 373 -12.56 -0.63 5.62
N THR A 374 -11.82 -1.25 4.68
CA THR A 374 -10.82 -0.53 3.89
C THR A 374 -11.50 0.33 2.82
N LEU A 375 -12.54 -0.23 2.19
CA LEU A 375 -13.33 0.38 1.12
C LEU A 375 -14.81 0.25 1.45
N SER A 376 -15.64 1.18 0.96
CA SER A 376 -17.10 1.16 1.15
C SER A 376 -17.81 0.12 0.29
N ALA A 377 -17.18 -0.33 -0.79
CA ALA A 377 -17.66 -1.37 -1.70
C ALA A 377 -16.46 -2.23 -2.13
N PRO A 378 -16.67 -3.46 -2.62
CA PRO A 378 -15.62 -4.26 -3.26
C PRO A 378 -14.96 -3.50 -4.42
N ALA A 379 -14.03 -4.14 -5.12
CA ALA A 379 -13.41 -3.55 -6.31
C ALA A 379 -14.48 -3.07 -7.30
N LEU A 380 -14.40 -1.82 -7.73
CA LEU A 380 -15.35 -1.20 -8.66
C LEU A 380 -15.17 -1.75 -10.08
N PRO A 381 -16.21 -1.71 -10.93
CA PRO A 381 -16.10 -2.04 -12.35
C PRO A 381 -15.05 -1.17 -13.05
N VAL A 382 -14.42 -1.71 -14.09
CA VAL A 382 -13.49 -0.98 -14.95
C VAL A 382 -14.24 0.04 -15.83
N GLY A 383 -13.52 1.10 -16.26
CA GLY A 383 -14.06 2.09 -17.20
C GLY A 383 -14.83 3.24 -16.54
N LEU A 384 -14.85 3.33 -15.22
CA LEU A 384 -15.40 4.49 -14.51
C LEU A 384 -14.49 5.71 -14.66
N ASP A 385 -15.10 6.89 -14.73
CA ASP A 385 -14.35 8.14 -14.65
C ASP A 385 -13.78 8.32 -13.24
N PRO A 386 -12.45 8.42 -13.07
CA PRO A 386 -11.84 8.56 -11.74
C PRO A 386 -12.20 9.87 -11.01
N LEU A 387 -12.76 10.84 -11.72
CA LEU A 387 -13.24 12.12 -11.17
C LEU A 387 -14.76 12.16 -11.06
N GLY A 388 -15.46 11.12 -11.48
CA GLY A 388 -16.91 11.01 -11.49
C GLY A 388 -17.53 10.67 -10.13
N GLU A 389 -18.84 10.60 -10.14
CA GLU A 389 -19.65 10.10 -9.03
C GLU A 389 -20.01 8.63 -9.26
N ILE A 390 -20.25 7.90 -8.17
CA ILE A 390 -20.60 6.47 -8.21
C ILE A 390 -21.86 6.18 -7.42
N GLU A 391 -22.42 5.02 -7.70
CA GLU A 391 -23.45 4.40 -6.88
C GLU A 391 -22.84 3.27 -6.03
N ILE A 392 -23.32 3.10 -4.80
CA ILE A 392 -23.03 1.97 -3.93
C ILE A 392 -24.36 1.38 -3.46
N ALA A 393 -24.53 0.09 -3.57
CA ALA A 393 -25.79 -0.61 -3.24
C ALA A 393 -27.02 -0.01 -3.94
N GLY A 394 -26.88 0.44 -5.20
CA GLY A 394 -27.96 1.05 -5.99
C GLY A 394 -28.37 2.45 -5.54
N GLN A 395 -27.56 3.14 -4.75
CA GLN A 395 -27.83 4.50 -4.28
C GLN A 395 -26.71 5.45 -4.71
N PRO A 396 -27.00 6.69 -5.14
CA PRO A 396 -25.98 7.70 -5.39
C PRO A 396 -25.14 7.93 -4.14
N ALA A 397 -23.82 7.73 -4.26
CA ALA A 397 -22.91 7.74 -3.12
C ALA A 397 -21.96 8.96 -3.13
N GLY A 398 -21.83 9.67 -4.24
CA GLY A 398 -20.97 10.82 -4.43
C GLY A 398 -19.68 10.49 -5.18
N THR A 399 -18.63 11.29 -4.96
CA THR A 399 -17.34 11.12 -5.65
C THR A 399 -16.69 9.77 -5.32
N ILE A 400 -15.90 9.23 -6.25
CA ILE A 400 -15.15 7.99 -5.99
C ILE A 400 -14.32 8.08 -4.70
N ARG A 401 -13.73 9.22 -4.38
CA ARG A 401 -12.93 9.41 -3.17
C ARG A 401 -13.77 9.37 -1.89
N GLY A 402 -14.78 10.21 -1.82
CA GLY A 402 -15.64 10.32 -0.64
C GLY A 402 -16.55 9.12 -0.45
N ALA A 403 -16.92 8.45 -1.54
CA ALA A 403 -17.82 7.30 -1.50
C ALA A 403 -17.10 5.97 -1.31
N TRP A 404 -16.05 5.69 -2.11
CA TRP A 404 -15.44 4.35 -2.15
C TRP A 404 -14.33 4.14 -1.13
N TYR A 405 -13.45 5.14 -0.90
CA TYR A 405 -12.30 4.98 0.01
C TYR A 405 -12.17 6.07 1.08
N PRO A 406 -13.28 6.51 1.71
CA PRO A 406 -13.24 7.55 2.74
C PRO A 406 -12.46 7.13 3.99
N TYR A 407 -12.31 5.83 4.22
CA TYR A 407 -11.58 5.29 5.38
C TYR A 407 -10.06 5.40 5.26
N THR A 408 -9.50 5.68 4.08
CA THR A 408 -8.05 5.56 3.86
C THR A 408 -7.31 6.88 3.93
N PHE A 409 -7.71 7.90 3.16
CA PHE A 409 -6.96 9.15 3.02
C PHE A 409 -6.85 9.98 4.32
N PRO A 410 -7.78 9.93 5.27
CA PRO A 410 -7.64 10.66 6.53
C PRO A 410 -6.39 10.23 7.32
N PHE A 411 -6.03 8.96 7.27
CA PHE A 411 -4.84 8.45 7.95
C PHE A 411 -3.52 8.76 7.22
N ASN A 412 -3.57 9.26 5.99
CA ASN A 412 -2.44 9.94 5.36
C ASN A 412 -2.27 11.35 5.95
N LEU A 413 -3.37 12.08 6.13
CA LEU A 413 -3.33 13.41 6.74
C LEU A 413 -2.79 13.36 8.16
N THR A 414 -3.21 12.39 8.96
CA THR A 414 -2.83 12.27 10.38
C THR A 414 -1.54 11.50 10.63
N GLY A 415 -1.00 10.80 9.63
CA GLY A 415 0.26 10.09 9.75
C GLY A 415 0.22 8.77 10.54
N HIS A 416 -0.94 8.34 11.05
CA HIS A 416 -1.09 7.08 11.82
C HIS A 416 -0.78 5.86 10.96
N PRO A 417 -0.19 4.79 11.52
CA PRO A 417 -0.01 3.53 10.81
C PRO A 417 -1.37 2.91 10.53
N ALA A 418 -1.56 2.41 9.31
CA ALA A 418 -2.79 1.77 8.87
C ALA A 418 -2.49 0.58 7.96
N LEU A 419 -3.09 -0.56 8.25
CA LEU A 419 -2.93 -1.80 7.52
C LEU A 419 -4.27 -2.21 6.92
N SER A 420 -4.28 -2.65 5.67
CA SER A 420 -5.41 -3.36 5.06
C SER A 420 -5.07 -4.83 4.93
N MET A 421 -5.99 -5.69 5.37
CA MET A 421 -5.86 -7.15 5.25
C MET A 421 -7.18 -7.75 4.74
N PRO A 422 -7.15 -8.88 4.01
CA PRO A 422 -8.37 -9.54 3.56
C PRO A 422 -9.18 -10.08 4.77
N CYS A 423 -10.49 -9.89 4.75
CA CYS A 423 -11.40 -10.41 5.77
C CYS A 423 -12.59 -11.20 5.21
N GLY A 424 -12.63 -11.42 3.91
CA GLY A 424 -13.69 -12.19 3.23
C GLY A 424 -13.73 -11.90 1.74
N ARG A 425 -14.78 -12.41 1.12
CA ARG A 425 -15.12 -12.17 -0.29
C ARG A 425 -16.61 -11.96 -0.42
N ASN A 426 -17.03 -11.18 -1.42
CA ASN A 426 -18.44 -11.09 -1.78
C ASN A 426 -18.90 -12.33 -2.58
N PRO A 427 -20.20 -12.49 -2.85
CA PRO A 427 -20.72 -13.62 -3.65
C PRO A 427 -20.13 -13.73 -5.07
N ALA A 428 -19.63 -12.63 -5.64
CA ALA A 428 -18.93 -12.63 -6.93
C ALA A 428 -17.45 -13.03 -6.82
N GLY A 429 -16.94 -13.36 -5.62
CA GLY A 429 -15.56 -13.74 -5.38
C GLY A 429 -14.59 -12.58 -5.23
N LEU A 430 -15.06 -11.34 -5.26
CA LEU A 430 -14.20 -10.16 -5.07
C LEU A 430 -13.76 -10.05 -3.59
N PRO A 431 -12.48 -9.82 -3.33
CA PRO A 431 -11.97 -9.66 -1.97
C PRO A 431 -12.54 -8.44 -1.25
N ILE A 432 -12.65 -8.55 0.07
CA ILE A 432 -13.06 -7.48 0.98
C ILE A 432 -11.93 -7.26 1.99
N GLY A 433 -11.53 -5.99 2.17
CA GLY A 433 -10.47 -5.59 3.08
C GLY A 433 -10.98 -4.99 4.40
N LEU A 434 -10.40 -5.44 5.51
CA LEU A 434 -10.49 -4.82 6.81
C LEU A 434 -9.28 -3.90 7.00
N GLN A 435 -9.51 -2.66 7.43
CA GLN A 435 -8.45 -1.74 7.82
C GLN A 435 -8.32 -1.70 9.34
N LEU A 436 -7.08 -1.78 9.81
CA LEU A 436 -6.69 -1.57 11.21
C LEU A 436 -5.78 -0.36 11.30
N VAL A 437 -6.04 0.55 12.26
CA VAL A 437 -5.27 1.78 12.49
C VAL A 437 -4.84 1.85 13.94
N ALA A 438 -3.55 2.10 14.19
CA ALA A 438 -3.01 2.22 15.54
C ALA A 438 -2.42 3.61 15.82
N GLY A 439 -1.99 3.85 17.04
CA GLY A 439 -1.29 5.08 17.40
C GLY A 439 0.06 5.22 16.68
N TRP A 440 0.60 6.43 16.64
CA TRP A 440 1.94 6.68 16.09
C TRP A 440 2.99 5.79 16.77
N HIS A 441 3.89 5.22 15.95
CA HIS A 441 4.96 4.31 16.37
C HIS A 441 4.47 2.99 17.00
N ALA A 442 3.19 2.63 16.81
CA ALA A 442 2.64 1.34 17.20
C ALA A 442 2.55 0.35 16.01
N ASP A 443 3.40 0.51 15.01
CA ASP A 443 3.41 -0.31 13.78
C ASP A 443 3.57 -1.80 14.09
N ARG A 444 4.50 -2.17 14.98
CA ARG A 444 4.72 -3.57 15.37
C ARG A 444 3.55 -4.15 16.16
N TYR A 445 2.97 -3.35 17.04
CA TYR A 445 1.77 -3.74 17.78
C TYR A 445 0.58 -3.98 16.84
N LEU A 446 0.41 -3.11 15.83
CA LEU A 446 -0.59 -3.25 14.77
C LEU A 446 -0.38 -4.55 13.99
N LEU A 447 0.85 -4.86 13.60
CA LEU A 447 1.20 -6.09 12.88
C LEU A 447 0.97 -7.34 13.74
N ASP A 448 1.30 -7.31 15.03
CA ASP A 448 1.05 -8.42 15.97
C ASP A 448 -0.46 -8.72 16.10
N ILE A 449 -1.30 -7.67 16.23
CA ILE A 449 -2.76 -7.81 16.27
C ILE A 449 -3.29 -8.35 14.94
N ALA A 450 -2.85 -7.78 13.82
CA ALA A 450 -3.27 -8.21 12.49
C ALA A 450 -2.92 -9.69 12.24
N ALA A 451 -1.72 -10.14 12.63
CA ALA A 451 -1.29 -11.54 12.49
C ALA A 451 -2.18 -12.50 13.30
N ARG A 452 -2.51 -12.13 14.55
CA ARG A 452 -3.39 -12.94 15.38
C ARG A 452 -4.81 -13.01 14.83
N LEU A 453 -5.33 -11.88 14.33
CA LEU A 453 -6.65 -11.83 13.70
C LEU A 453 -6.67 -12.61 12.38
N GLN A 454 -5.63 -12.48 11.54
CA GLN A 454 -5.51 -13.23 10.30
C GLN A 454 -5.56 -14.73 10.54
N SER A 455 -4.86 -15.22 11.56
CA SER A 455 -4.90 -16.65 11.95
C SER A 455 -6.30 -17.10 12.36
N ALA A 456 -7.06 -16.27 13.06
CA ALA A 456 -8.44 -16.58 13.48
C ALA A 456 -9.44 -16.53 12.31
N LEU A 457 -9.17 -15.71 11.28
CA LEU A 457 -10.02 -15.63 10.08
C LEU A 457 -9.77 -16.81 9.10
N ALA A 458 -8.63 -17.48 9.20
CA ALA A 458 -8.28 -18.62 8.36
C ALA A 458 -8.78 -19.97 8.91
N GLY A 459 -9.12 -20.06 10.18
CA GLY A 459 -9.68 -21.26 10.87
C GLY A 459 -11.16 -21.27 10.87
#